data_9f00504c78e8499c78dd5f0728dc6d17
#
_entry.id   9f00504c78e8499c78dd5f0728dc6d17
#
_cell.length_a   1.000
_cell.length_b   1.000
_cell.length_c   1.000
_cell.angle_alpha   90.00
_cell.angle_beta   90.00
_cell.angle_gamma   90.00
#
_symmetry.space_group_name_H-M   'P 1'
#
loop_
_entity.id
_entity.type
_entity.pdbx_description
1 polymer ?
#
loop_
_entity_poly.entity_id
_entity_poly.type
_entity_poly.pdbx_seq_one_letter_code
_entity_poly.pdbx_strand_id
1 'polypeptide(L)'
;MQNEKMAQLLFPEELKTPEEYEKIYPKRNFDAPVSRFAPSPTGFLHIGGLFAAFVAQRASSGKGGAFYLRIEDTDKKREIENGVSGIVKGLKDFGIEIKEGMISETEEIGDYGPYTQSKRVDIYHSFAKSLVLKGLAYPCFMTEEELEDVRKEQESEKITPGCYGKYAKYRDITFEEAKKRIDEGQSYVLRLKSPGDENKRIKFTDAIKGEIEMPENIQDVVILKRDGIPTYHFAHAVDDHLMRTTDVIRGDEWISSVPIHLQFFEVLGFEPPHYAHISPIMKEEDGGKRKLSKRKDPEAAVTYYSEVGYPKGAVIEYLLTIANSNYEQWREENPDKPNEDFPFELSKMSKAGALFDLVKLSDISKNYISTLGADEVTSEILAWSKENNKPFYDVISEDTNYTKAVFGIERGGEKPRKELVKWDESPSYAAYFYDKLWDRNRDFEDILPTDEMICILEEYKKNYKADLAAEDWFPEVREMSERMGYAKAPKLYKKNPDDFKGHVGQVSSVIRVAVTGRKNSPDLYQIMQVLGYDEVMKRFNESIELLKK
;
A
#
# COMPACT_ATOMS: atom_id res chain seq x y z
N MET A 1 -13.69 24.04 -45.09
CA MET A 1 -13.11 25.42 -45.22
C MET A 1 -13.10 26.20 -43.90
N GLN A 2 -14.24 26.43 -43.20
CA GLN A 2 -14.22 27.23 -41.94
C GLN A 2 -13.46 26.51 -40.81
N ASN A 3 -13.69 25.22 -40.57
CA ASN A 3 -13.02 24.43 -39.58
C ASN A 3 -11.51 24.27 -39.85
N GLU A 4 -11.12 24.15 -41.12
CA GLU A 4 -9.69 24.07 -41.50
C GLU A 4 -8.96 25.38 -41.18
N LYS A 5 -9.57 26.54 -41.48
CA LYS A 5 -9.01 27.84 -41.12
C LYS A 5 -8.92 27.99 -39.59
N MET A 6 -9.96 27.56 -38.87
CA MET A 6 -9.96 27.55 -37.40
C MET A 6 -8.85 26.66 -36.83
N ALA A 7 -8.72 25.46 -37.34
CA ALA A 7 -7.67 24.52 -36.90
C ALA A 7 -6.25 25.07 -37.17
N GLN A 8 -6.05 25.73 -38.34
CA GLN A 8 -4.77 26.36 -38.65
C GLN A 8 -4.48 27.59 -37.79
N LEU A 9 -5.51 28.33 -37.40
CA LEU A 9 -5.39 29.49 -36.50
C LEU A 9 -4.99 29.05 -35.07
N LEU A 10 -5.63 27.99 -34.56
CA LEU A 10 -5.43 27.50 -33.18
C LEU A 10 -4.17 26.66 -33.05
N PHE A 11 -3.74 25.97 -34.09
CA PHE A 11 -2.57 25.09 -34.14
C PHE A 11 -1.73 25.40 -35.39
N PRO A 12 -1.00 26.52 -35.39
CA PRO A 12 -0.20 26.95 -36.53
C PRO A 12 1.02 26.07 -36.79
N GLU A 13 1.49 25.33 -35.76
CA GLU A 13 2.61 24.43 -35.85
C GLU A 13 2.31 23.18 -36.68
N GLU A 14 3.37 22.57 -37.24
CA GLU A 14 3.29 21.29 -37.92
C GLU A 14 3.23 20.16 -36.89
N LEU A 15 2.08 19.53 -36.78
CA LEU A 15 1.82 18.42 -35.87
C LEU A 15 1.67 17.12 -36.66
N LYS A 16 2.15 16.00 -36.11
CA LYS A 16 1.78 14.66 -36.61
C LYS A 16 0.26 14.50 -36.55
N THR A 17 -0.29 13.73 -37.47
CA THR A 17 -1.73 13.43 -37.45
C THR A 17 -2.05 12.31 -36.43
N PRO A 18 -3.32 12.17 -36.02
CA PRO A 18 -3.76 11.03 -35.21
C PRO A 18 -3.36 9.67 -35.83
N GLU A 19 -3.47 9.52 -37.15
CA GLU A 19 -3.14 8.27 -37.87
C GLU A 19 -1.62 7.98 -37.84
N GLU A 20 -0.78 8.99 -37.77
CA GLU A 20 0.67 8.83 -37.58
C GLU A 20 0.97 8.35 -36.14
N TYR A 21 0.27 8.87 -35.13
CA TYR A 21 0.40 8.39 -33.76
C TYR A 21 -0.12 6.95 -33.58
N GLU A 22 -1.17 6.54 -34.30
CA GLU A 22 -1.62 5.14 -34.34
C GLU A 22 -0.54 4.18 -34.86
N LYS A 23 0.32 4.63 -35.77
CA LYS A 23 1.45 3.84 -36.28
C LYS A 23 2.63 3.81 -35.32
N ILE A 24 2.86 4.91 -34.59
CA ILE A 24 3.91 5.02 -33.56
C ILE A 24 3.58 4.11 -32.37
N TYR A 25 2.31 4.04 -31.99
CA TYR A 25 1.81 3.23 -30.87
C TYR A 25 0.95 2.07 -31.40
N PRO A 26 1.54 0.99 -31.90
CA PRO A 26 0.80 -0.12 -32.50
C PRO A 26 0.00 -0.90 -31.42
N LYS A 27 -0.93 -1.72 -31.86
CA LYS A 27 -1.60 -2.67 -30.97
C LYS A 27 -0.56 -3.61 -30.33
N ARG A 28 -0.79 -4.00 -29.09
CA ARG A 28 0.07 -4.95 -28.40
C ARG A 28 -0.01 -6.33 -29.10
N ASN A 29 1.04 -7.12 -28.98
CA ASN A 29 1.14 -8.45 -29.59
C ASN A 29 0.49 -9.55 -28.74
N PHE A 30 -0.38 -9.21 -27.81
CA PHE A 30 -1.12 -10.09 -26.93
C PHE A 30 -2.52 -9.53 -26.64
N ASP A 31 -3.47 -10.41 -26.31
CA ASP A 31 -4.87 -10.06 -25.99
C ASP A 31 -5.16 -10.03 -24.48
N ALA A 32 -4.13 -10.09 -23.65
CA ALA A 32 -4.27 -10.05 -22.20
C ALA A 32 -4.53 -8.63 -21.69
N PRO A 33 -5.14 -8.44 -20.50
CA PRO A 33 -5.48 -7.13 -19.96
C PRO A 33 -4.27 -6.19 -19.82
N VAL A 34 -4.48 -4.91 -20.10
CA VAL A 34 -3.50 -3.83 -19.90
C VAL A 34 -4.08 -2.82 -18.94
N SER A 35 -3.44 -2.63 -17.81
CA SER A 35 -3.84 -1.65 -16.81
C SER A 35 -2.70 -0.68 -16.46
N ARG A 36 -3.04 0.34 -15.71
CA ARG A 36 -2.05 1.35 -15.29
C ARG A 36 -2.32 1.87 -13.88
N PHE A 37 -1.24 2.34 -13.27
CA PHE A 37 -1.31 3.30 -12.19
C PHE A 37 -0.89 4.67 -12.73
N ALA A 38 -1.73 5.68 -12.52
CA ALA A 38 -1.56 7.00 -13.12
C ALA A 38 -1.67 8.11 -12.08
N PRO A 39 -0.71 8.20 -11.13
CA PRO A 39 -0.74 9.18 -10.07
C PRO A 39 -0.20 10.53 -10.54
N SER A 40 -0.68 11.61 -9.88
CA SER A 40 0.01 12.91 -9.91
C SER A 40 1.13 12.93 -8.86
N PRO A 41 2.33 13.49 -9.15
CA PRO A 41 3.47 13.50 -8.24
C PRO A 41 3.35 14.61 -7.18
N THR A 42 2.21 14.66 -6.46
CA THR A 42 1.82 15.74 -5.55
C THR A 42 2.02 15.41 -4.08
N GLY A 43 2.74 14.34 -3.75
CA GLY A 43 3.01 13.90 -2.39
C GLY A 43 3.44 12.44 -2.31
N PHE A 44 3.80 12.02 -1.09
CA PHE A 44 4.10 10.62 -0.82
C PHE A 44 2.90 9.70 -1.14
N LEU A 45 3.22 8.48 -1.56
CA LEU A 45 2.20 7.48 -1.87
C LEU A 45 1.32 7.21 -0.63
N HIS A 46 0.01 7.29 -0.84
CA HIS A 46 -1.00 6.96 0.17
C HIS A 46 -1.39 5.49 0.04
N ILE A 47 -1.77 4.84 1.15
CA ILE A 47 -2.21 3.42 1.13
C ILE A 47 -3.33 3.16 0.11
N GLY A 48 -4.25 4.11 -0.09
CA GLY A 48 -5.28 4.02 -1.12
C GLY A 48 -4.72 4.03 -2.55
N GLY A 49 -3.64 4.78 -2.81
CA GLY A 49 -2.92 4.76 -4.08
C GLY A 49 -2.17 3.44 -4.28
N LEU A 50 -1.47 2.97 -3.23
CA LEU A 50 -0.83 1.65 -3.24
C LEU A 50 -1.86 0.54 -3.52
N PHE A 51 -3.01 0.59 -2.86
CA PHE A 51 -4.09 -0.37 -3.04
C PHE A 51 -4.63 -0.36 -4.48
N ALA A 52 -4.86 0.81 -5.06
CA ALA A 52 -5.29 0.92 -6.45
C ALA A 52 -4.24 0.37 -7.44
N ALA A 53 -2.95 0.69 -7.23
CA ALA A 53 -1.86 0.16 -8.04
C ALA A 53 -1.74 -1.36 -7.91
N PHE A 54 -1.87 -1.88 -6.69
CA PHE A 54 -1.84 -3.31 -6.39
C PHE A 54 -2.98 -4.06 -7.11
N VAL A 55 -4.22 -3.55 -7.02
CA VAL A 55 -5.38 -4.14 -7.70
C VAL A 55 -5.20 -4.09 -9.23
N ALA A 56 -4.71 -2.96 -9.76
CA ALA A 56 -4.46 -2.80 -11.19
C ALA A 56 -3.41 -3.81 -11.68
N GLN A 57 -2.30 -3.97 -10.97
CA GLN A 57 -1.28 -4.96 -11.30
C GLN A 57 -1.83 -6.39 -11.28
N ARG A 58 -2.58 -6.77 -10.24
CA ARG A 58 -3.17 -8.11 -10.12
C ARG A 58 -4.19 -8.41 -11.21
N ALA A 59 -4.98 -7.42 -11.60
CA ALA A 59 -5.98 -7.57 -12.64
C ALA A 59 -5.40 -7.80 -14.05
N SER A 60 -4.18 -7.32 -14.30
CA SER A 60 -3.51 -7.43 -15.61
C SER A 60 -2.34 -8.41 -15.62
N SER A 61 -1.28 -8.15 -14.85
CA SER A 61 -0.06 -8.95 -14.88
C SER A 61 -0.29 -10.40 -14.44
N GLY A 62 -1.18 -10.63 -13.47
CA GLY A 62 -1.59 -11.97 -13.04
C GLY A 62 -2.29 -12.80 -14.13
N LYS A 63 -2.68 -12.17 -15.25
CA LYS A 63 -3.32 -12.81 -16.41
C LYS A 63 -2.44 -12.79 -17.66
N GLY A 64 -1.13 -12.56 -17.50
CA GLY A 64 -0.18 -12.47 -18.62
C GLY A 64 -0.25 -11.17 -19.40
N GLY A 65 -0.90 -10.15 -18.85
CA GLY A 65 -1.02 -8.82 -19.42
C GLY A 65 0.08 -7.86 -18.98
N ALA A 66 -0.14 -6.56 -19.19
CA ALA A 66 0.79 -5.51 -18.84
C ALA A 66 0.23 -4.56 -17.78
N PHE A 67 1.11 -4.10 -16.90
CA PHE A 67 0.87 -3.03 -15.95
C PHE A 67 1.95 -1.96 -16.13
N TYR A 68 1.56 -0.68 -16.23
CA TYR A 68 2.51 0.40 -16.39
C TYR A 68 2.24 1.60 -15.46
N LEU A 69 3.30 2.38 -15.21
CA LEU A 69 3.26 3.62 -14.42
C LEU A 69 3.30 4.84 -15.34
N ARG A 70 2.22 5.63 -15.38
CA ARG A 70 2.15 6.92 -16.04
C ARG A 70 2.08 8.04 -15.01
N ILE A 71 2.85 9.11 -15.20
CA ILE A 71 2.84 10.28 -14.33
C ILE A 71 1.95 11.36 -14.94
N GLU A 72 0.96 11.79 -14.15
CA GLU A 72 0.00 12.84 -14.53
C GLU A 72 0.40 14.16 -13.85
N ASP A 73 1.35 14.86 -14.48
CA ASP A 73 1.99 16.09 -14.03
C ASP A 73 1.42 17.37 -14.69
N THR A 74 0.19 17.32 -15.14
CA THR A 74 -0.47 18.47 -15.79
C THR A 74 -0.85 19.60 -14.83
N ASP A 75 -0.68 19.41 -13.52
CA ASP A 75 -0.85 20.42 -12.46
C ASP A 75 0.48 20.74 -11.76
N LYS A 76 1.32 21.52 -12.44
CA LYS A 76 2.66 21.90 -11.94
C LYS A 76 2.67 22.62 -10.58
N LYS A 77 1.54 23.22 -10.16
CA LYS A 77 1.50 23.96 -8.88
C LYS A 77 1.57 23.05 -7.65
N ARG A 78 1.30 21.75 -7.80
CA ARG A 78 1.26 20.78 -6.71
C ARG A 78 2.34 19.72 -6.78
N GLU A 79 3.24 19.79 -7.76
CA GLU A 79 4.39 18.88 -7.84
C GLU A 79 5.33 19.07 -6.65
N ILE A 80 5.85 17.95 -6.14
CA ILE A 80 6.90 17.95 -5.13
C ILE A 80 8.20 17.38 -5.71
N GLU A 81 9.30 17.88 -5.21
CA GLU A 81 10.63 17.36 -5.54
C GLU A 81 10.74 15.87 -5.19
N ASN A 82 11.32 15.06 -6.09
CA ASN A 82 11.43 13.59 -5.95
C ASN A 82 10.10 12.84 -5.82
N GLY A 83 9.00 13.42 -6.31
CA GLY A 83 7.66 12.83 -6.22
C GLY A 83 7.53 11.52 -6.98
N VAL A 84 8.12 11.42 -8.16
CA VAL A 84 8.11 10.19 -8.98
C VAL A 84 8.95 9.10 -8.33
N SER A 85 10.17 9.42 -7.89
CA SER A 85 11.05 8.47 -7.21
C SER A 85 10.42 7.93 -5.91
N GLY A 86 9.70 8.79 -5.18
CA GLY A 86 8.94 8.38 -3.99
C GLY A 86 7.80 7.42 -4.31
N ILE A 87 7.08 7.63 -5.42
CA ILE A 87 6.04 6.71 -5.90
C ILE A 87 6.66 5.37 -6.31
N VAL A 88 7.71 5.38 -7.15
CA VAL A 88 8.40 4.17 -7.62
C VAL A 88 8.94 3.36 -6.45
N LYS A 89 9.63 4.03 -5.49
CA LYS A 89 10.13 3.37 -4.27
C LYS A 89 8.98 2.74 -3.49
N GLY A 90 7.91 3.49 -3.23
CA GLY A 90 6.75 3.00 -2.47
C GLY A 90 6.08 1.80 -3.14
N LEU A 91 5.99 1.75 -4.47
CA LEU A 91 5.47 0.60 -5.21
C LEU A 91 6.40 -0.61 -5.08
N LYS A 92 7.71 -0.41 -5.29
CA LYS A 92 8.73 -1.46 -5.20
C LYS A 92 8.82 -2.05 -3.80
N ASP A 93 8.72 -1.24 -2.76
CA ASP A 93 8.74 -1.67 -1.36
C ASP A 93 7.61 -2.65 -1.04
N PHE A 94 6.52 -2.63 -1.84
CA PHE A 94 5.40 -3.57 -1.72
C PHE A 94 5.25 -4.54 -2.91
N GLY A 95 6.36 -4.86 -3.60
CA GLY A 95 6.41 -5.91 -4.63
C GLY A 95 5.78 -5.54 -5.96
N ILE A 96 5.43 -4.28 -6.18
CA ILE A 96 4.94 -3.81 -7.46
C ILE A 96 6.13 -3.34 -8.29
N GLU A 97 6.68 -4.24 -9.10
CA GLU A 97 7.73 -3.90 -10.06
C GLU A 97 7.15 -3.17 -11.26
N ILE A 98 7.77 -2.05 -11.62
CA ILE A 98 7.45 -1.31 -12.84
C ILE A 98 8.26 -1.91 -13.98
N LYS A 99 7.60 -2.66 -14.84
CA LYS A 99 8.17 -3.25 -16.06
C LYS A 99 7.93 -2.41 -17.30
N GLU A 100 7.06 -1.41 -17.19
CA GLU A 100 6.75 -0.43 -18.22
C GLU A 100 6.34 0.89 -17.53
N GLY A 101 6.79 2.04 -18.03
CA GLY A 101 6.48 3.35 -17.46
C GLY A 101 7.67 4.06 -16.84
N MET A 102 7.40 5.03 -15.96
CA MET A 102 8.45 5.76 -15.25
C MET A 102 9.09 4.89 -14.16
N ILE A 103 10.41 4.88 -14.11
CA ILE A 103 11.22 4.14 -13.12
C ILE A 103 12.04 5.06 -12.21
N SER A 104 12.20 6.33 -12.60
CA SER A 104 12.80 7.40 -11.79
C SER A 104 12.25 8.75 -12.24
N GLU A 105 12.79 9.86 -11.72
CA GLU A 105 12.42 11.22 -12.17
C GLU A 105 12.70 11.47 -13.65
N THR A 106 13.68 10.78 -14.23
CA THR A 106 14.18 11.05 -15.57
C THR A 106 14.19 9.85 -16.51
N GLU A 107 13.99 8.65 -15.97
CA GLU A 107 14.10 7.40 -16.73
C GLU A 107 12.74 6.71 -16.86
N GLU A 108 12.50 6.18 -18.05
CA GLU A 108 11.32 5.40 -18.38
C GLU A 108 11.70 4.15 -19.20
N ILE A 109 10.85 3.12 -19.13
CA ILE A 109 11.02 1.87 -19.89
C ILE A 109 9.71 1.52 -20.62
N GLY A 110 9.83 0.88 -21.79
CA GLY A 110 8.70 0.44 -22.61
C GLY A 110 8.54 1.25 -23.89
N ASP A 111 7.61 0.80 -24.75
CA ASP A 111 7.48 1.27 -26.13
C ASP A 111 6.35 2.30 -26.32
N TYR A 112 5.59 2.63 -25.27
CA TYR A 112 4.41 3.50 -25.33
C TYR A 112 4.63 4.89 -24.70
N GLY A 113 5.89 5.22 -24.38
CA GLY A 113 6.30 6.51 -23.83
C GLY A 113 6.11 7.69 -24.82
N PRO A 114 6.30 8.92 -24.34
CA PRO A 114 6.66 9.31 -22.97
C PRO A 114 5.57 8.93 -21.97
N TYR A 115 5.98 8.45 -20.78
CA TYR A 115 5.03 8.08 -19.71
C TYR A 115 4.77 9.24 -18.72
N THR A 116 5.20 10.45 -19.08
CA THR A 116 4.91 11.69 -18.35
C THR A 116 4.04 12.59 -19.22
N GLN A 117 2.87 13.01 -18.72
CA GLN A 117 1.88 13.74 -19.53
C GLN A 117 2.39 15.08 -20.07
N SER A 118 3.18 15.84 -19.29
CA SER A 118 3.76 17.10 -19.77
C SER A 118 4.68 16.95 -20.98
N LYS A 119 5.21 15.75 -21.24
CA LYS A 119 6.05 15.45 -22.42
C LYS A 119 5.24 15.02 -23.66
N ARG A 120 3.90 14.99 -23.56
CA ARG A 120 2.99 14.51 -24.61
C ARG A 120 2.13 15.61 -25.23
N VAL A 121 2.48 16.88 -25.03
CA VAL A 121 1.68 18.03 -25.46
C VAL A 121 1.35 18.00 -26.94
N ASP A 122 2.31 17.68 -27.81
CA ASP A 122 2.12 17.59 -29.26
C ASP A 122 1.11 16.51 -29.65
N ILE A 123 1.05 15.41 -28.90
CA ILE A 123 0.05 14.36 -29.09
C ILE A 123 -1.33 14.93 -28.80
N TYR A 124 -1.52 15.58 -27.65
CA TYR A 124 -2.81 16.16 -27.29
C TYR A 124 -3.24 17.25 -28.27
N HIS A 125 -2.31 18.10 -28.73
CA HIS A 125 -2.58 19.11 -29.74
C HIS A 125 -3.04 18.50 -31.07
N SER A 126 -2.45 17.38 -31.49
CA SER A 126 -2.85 16.65 -32.69
C SER A 126 -4.32 16.19 -32.62
N PHE A 127 -4.69 15.52 -31.53
CA PHE A 127 -6.07 15.06 -31.34
C PHE A 127 -7.04 16.20 -31.10
N ALA A 128 -6.66 17.28 -30.41
CA ALA A 128 -7.45 18.47 -30.25
C ALA A 128 -7.69 19.18 -31.61
N LYS A 129 -6.64 19.30 -32.43
CA LYS A 129 -6.73 19.82 -33.80
C LYS A 129 -7.72 19.00 -34.64
N SER A 130 -7.70 17.67 -34.50
CA SER A 130 -8.65 16.80 -35.22
C SER A 130 -10.11 17.05 -34.82
N LEU A 131 -10.36 17.31 -33.52
CA LEU A 131 -11.70 17.70 -33.06
C LEU A 131 -12.16 19.05 -33.61
N VAL A 132 -11.26 20.05 -33.72
CA VAL A 132 -11.56 21.32 -34.35
C VAL A 132 -11.88 21.13 -35.83
N LEU A 133 -11.12 20.32 -36.55
CA LEU A 133 -11.37 19.99 -37.96
C LEU A 133 -12.76 19.35 -38.16
N LYS A 134 -13.18 18.48 -37.23
CA LYS A 134 -14.51 17.85 -37.21
C LYS A 134 -15.63 18.82 -36.76
N GLY A 135 -15.30 20.03 -36.28
CA GLY A 135 -16.28 20.98 -35.72
C GLY A 135 -16.78 20.56 -34.31
N LEU A 136 -16.05 19.68 -33.64
CA LEU A 136 -16.37 19.16 -32.33
C LEU A 136 -15.61 19.87 -31.19
N ALA A 137 -14.80 20.88 -31.51
CA ALA A 137 -14.13 21.71 -30.50
C ALA A 137 -14.08 23.17 -30.98
N TYR A 138 -14.08 24.11 -30.04
CA TYR A 138 -14.08 25.54 -30.29
C TYR A 138 -13.29 26.33 -29.24
N PRO A 139 -12.69 27.49 -29.60
CA PRO A 139 -12.02 28.36 -28.64
C PRO A 139 -13.07 29.13 -27.82
N CYS A 140 -12.92 29.13 -26.52
CA CYS A 140 -13.79 29.82 -25.57
C CYS A 140 -13.02 30.94 -24.86
N PHE A 141 -13.45 32.16 -25.02
CA PHE A 141 -12.82 33.39 -24.49
C PHE A 141 -13.47 33.89 -23.20
N MET A 142 -14.36 33.12 -22.57
CA MET A 142 -14.98 33.52 -21.31
C MET A 142 -13.94 33.76 -20.24
N THR A 143 -14.07 34.87 -19.54
CA THR A 143 -13.22 35.22 -18.38
C THR A 143 -13.65 34.42 -17.12
N GLU A 144 -12.84 34.47 -16.10
CA GLU A 144 -13.19 33.84 -14.80
C GLU A 144 -14.42 34.52 -14.18
N GLU A 145 -14.54 35.84 -14.35
CA GLU A 145 -15.68 36.61 -13.87
C GLU A 145 -16.98 36.21 -14.60
N GLU A 146 -16.95 36.11 -15.94
CA GLU A 146 -18.10 35.63 -16.73
C GLU A 146 -18.52 34.22 -16.36
N LEU A 147 -17.55 33.34 -16.07
CA LEU A 147 -17.83 31.94 -15.63
C LEU A 147 -18.46 31.92 -14.25
N GLU A 148 -18.01 32.78 -13.33
CA GLU A 148 -18.56 32.87 -11.98
C GLU A 148 -19.99 33.46 -12.00
N ASP A 149 -20.27 34.42 -12.88
CA ASP A 149 -21.62 34.98 -13.05
C ASP A 149 -22.58 33.95 -13.62
N VAL A 150 -22.16 33.19 -14.64
CA VAL A 150 -22.93 32.05 -15.18
C VAL A 150 -23.21 31.02 -14.08
N ARG A 151 -22.21 30.69 -13.26
CA ARG A 151 -22.38 29.75 -12.14
C ARG A 151 -23.44 30.23 -11.16
N LYS A 152 -23.38 31.51 -10.73
CA LYS A 152 -24.36 32.09 -9.81
C LYS A 152 -25.78 32.07 -10.38
N GLU A 153 -25.94 32.38 -11.66
CA GLU A 153 -27.24 32.31 -12.34
C GLU A 153 -27.77 30.87 -12.31
N GLN A 154 -26.95 29.89 -12.72
CA GLN A 154 -27.31 28.46 -12.73
C GLN A 154 -27.65 27.94 -11.33
N GLU A 155 -26.89 28.31 -10.31
CA GLU A 155 -27.17 27.96 -8.91
C GLU A 155 -28.51 28.55 -8.44
N SER A 156 -28.83 29.78 -8.84
CA SER A 156 -30.13 30.43 -8.53
C SER A 156 -31.31 29.74 -9.20
N GLU A 157 -31.11 29.26 -10.43
CA GLU A 157 -32.08 28.48 -11.20
C GLU A 157 -32.14 26.98 -10.76
N LYS A 158 -31.25 26.56 -9.85
CA LYS A 158 -31.11 25.17 -9.36
C LYS A 158 -30.80 24.17 -10.47
N ILE A 159 -30.06 24.58 -11.46
CA ILE A 159 -29.54 23.73 -12.54
C ILE A 159 -28.03 23.48 -12.31
N THR A 160 -27.51 22.41 -12.92
CA THR A 160 -26.11 22.03 -12.79
C THR A 160 -25.20 23.11 -13.39
N PRO A 161 -24.25 23.68 -12.61
CA PRO A 161 -23.29 24.64 -13.15
C PRO A 161 -22.41 24.05 -14.25
N GLY A 162 -22.18 24.81 -15.32
CA GLY A 162 -21.33 24.41 -16.42
C GLY A 162 -21.54 25.18 -17.71
N CYS A 163 -20.68 24.95 -18.70
CA CYS A 163 -20.75 25.57 -20.00
C CYS A 163 -21.54 24.68 -20.95
N TYR A 164 -22.83 25.00 -21.18
CA TYR A 164 -23.72 24.27 -22.08
C TYR A 164 -24.94 25.13 -22.44
N GLY A 165 -25.65 24.76 -23.52
CA GLY A 165 -26.85 25.46 -23.98
C GLY A 165 -26.63 26.96 -24.14
N LYS A 166 -27.51 27.81 -23.58
CA LYS A 166 -27.41 29.28 -23.60
C LYS A 166 -26.14 29.82 -22.93
N TYR A 167 -25.55 29.05 -22.04
CA TYR A 167 -24.34 29.42 -21.28
C TYR A 167 -23.01 29.11 -21.99
N ALA A 168 -23.07 28.39 -23.12
CA ALA A 168 -21.90 28.12 -23.97
C ALA A 168 -21.70 29.25 -24.99
N LYS A 169 -21.44 30.48 -24.51
CA LYS A 169 -21.43 31.76 -25.27
C LYS A 169 -20.65 31.69 -26.60
N TYR A 170 -19.55 30.96 -26.67
CA TYR A 170 -18.66 30.88 -27.82
C TYR A 170 -18.81 29.59 -28.63
N ARG A 171 -19.83 28.75 -28.33
CA ARG A 171 -20.01 27.45 -28.98
C ARG A 171 -20.09 27.49 -30.50
N ASP A 172 -20.68 28.55 -31.04
CA ASP A 172 -20.88 28.76 -32.49
C ASP A 172 -20.05 29.96 -33.02
N ILE A 173 -18.91 30.25 -32.37
CA ILE A 173 -18.01 31.35 -32.75
C ILE A 173 -17.51 31.17 -34.18
N THR A 174 -17.54 32.25 -34.97
CA THR A 174 -17.02 32.23 -36.32
C THR A 174 -15.50 32.32 -36.37
N PHE A 175 -14.90 31.92 -37.49
CA PHE A 175 -13.46 32.07 -37.71
C PHE A 175 -13.03 33.55 -37.61
N GLU A 176 -13.79 34.46 -38.20
CA GLU A 176 -13.49 35.89 -38.23
C GLU A 176 -13.48 36.49 -36.82
N GLU A 177 -14.45 36.11 -35.99
CA GLU A 177 -14.51 36.57 -34.61
C GLU A 177 -13.40 35.96 -33.76
N ALA A 178 -13.14 34.66 -33.87
CA ALA A 178 -12.05 33.99 -33.16
C ALA A 178 -10.70 34.60 -33.52
N LYS A 179 -10.45 34.82 -34.85
CA LYS A 179 -9.22 35.43 -35.31
C LYS A 179 -9.05 36.84 -34.76
N LYS A 180 -10.10 37.68 -34.80
CA LYS A 180 -10.07 39.04 -34.26
C LYS A 180 -9.65 39.03 -32.78
N ARG A 181 -10.25 38.16 -31.95
CA ARG A 181 -9.97 38.08 -30.54
C ARG A 181 -8.54 37.62 -30.25
N ILE A 182 -8.05 36.66 -31.02
CA ILE A 182 -6.66 36.15 -30.91
C ILE A 182 -5.67 37.24 -31.35
N ASP A 183 -5.94 37.95 -32.46
CA ASP A 183 -5.13 39.07 -32.95
C ASP A 183 -5.08 40.22 -31.91
N GLU A 184 -6.15 40.42 -31.14
CA GLU A 184 -6.25 41.35 -30.02
C GLU A 184 -5.53 40.85 -28.74
N GLY A 185 -4.95 39.64 -28.76
CA GLY A 185 -4.23 39.05 -27.63
C GLY A 185 -5.12 38.44 -26.54
N GLN A 186 -6.41 38.17 -26.81
CA GLN A 186 -7.29 37.52 -25.84
C GLN A 186 -6.93 36.05 -25.70
N SER A 187 -6.70 35.61 -24.44
CA SER A 187 -6.45 34.21 -24.14
C SER A 187 -7.74 33.37 -24.16
N TYR A 188 -7.65 32.14 -24.61
CA TYR A 188 -8.77 31.20 -24.67
C TYR A 188 -8.44 29.84 -24.07
N VAL A 189 -9.48 29.07 -23.77
CA VAL A 189 -9.41 27.63 -23.56
C VAL A 189 -10.04 26.92 -24.73
N LEU A 190 -9.62 25.70 -25.05
CA LEU A 190 -10.32 24.88 -26.04
C LEU A 190 -11.38 24.03 -25.35
N ARG A 191 -12.63 24.07 -25.81
CA ARG A 191 -13.72 23.27 -25.26
C ARG A 191 -14.20 22.23 -26.26
N LEU A 192 -14.60 21.06 -25.75
CA LEU A 192 -15.39 20.10 -26.50
C LEU A 192 -16.77 20.73 -26.81
N LYS A 193 -17.27 20.56 -28.00
CA LYS A 193 -18.66 20.80 -28.35
C LYS A 193 -19.47 19.54 -28.07
N SER A 194 -19.96 19.41 -26.84
CA SER A 194 -20.63 18.18 -26.39
C SER A 194 -21.81 17.80 -27.30
N PRO A 195 -21.86 16.56 -27.82
CA PRO A 195 -23.01 16.07 -28.57
C PRO A 195 -24.12 15.50 -27.66
N GLY A 196 -23.96 15.54 -26.34
CA GLY A 196 -24.88 14.90 -25.39
C GLY A 196 -26.27 15.53 -25.34
N ASP A 197 -27.24 14.75 -24.94
CA ASP A 197 -28.65 15.10 -24.81
C ASP A 197 -29.09 14.92 -23.34
N GLU A 198 -29.63 15.96 -22.71
CA GLU A 198 -30.09 15.95 -21.32
C GLU A 198 -31.17 14.91 -21.01
N ASN A 199 -31.91 14.48 -22.04
CA ASN A 199 -32.97 13.48 -21.92
C ASN A 199 -32.48 12.04 -22.06
N LYS A 200 -31.21 11.85 -22.38
CA LYS A 200 -30.60 10.53 -22.58
C LYS A 200 -29.76 10.11 -21.39
N ARG A 201 -29.66 8.82 -21.25
CA ARG A 201 -28.82 8.17 -20.23
C ARG A 201 -27.90 7.17 -20.89
N ILE A 202 -26.70 7.08 -20.34
CA ILE A 202 -25.72 6.05 -20.72
C ILE A 202 -25.74 4.92 -19.69
N LYS A 203 -25.51 3.72 -20.17
CA LYS A 203 -25.30 2.53 -19.33
C LYS A 203 -23.91 1.99 -19.58
N PHE A 204 -23.24 1.63 -18.51
CA PHE A 204 -21.95 0.94 -18.57
C PHE A 204 -21.84 -0.07 -17.44
N THR A 205 -21.03 -1.10 -17.64
CA THR A 205 -20.74 -2.10 -16.62
C THR A 205 -19.41 -1.79 -15.97
N ASP A 206 -19.45 -1.53 -14.66
CA ASP A 206 -18.24 -1.43 -13.83
C ASP A 206 -17.90 -2.81 -13.28
N ALA A 207 -16.62 -3.21 -13.39
CA ALA A 207 -16.20 -4.55 -13.00
C ALA A 207 -16.34 -4.85 -11.49
N ILE A 208 -16.43 -3.80 -10.65
CA ILE A 208 -16.63 -3.92 -9.18
C ILE A 208 -18.07 -3.55 -8.79
N LYS A 209 -18.56 -2.39 -9.27
CA LYS A 209 -19.86 -1.84 -8.86
C LYS A 209 -21.04 -2.50 -9.59
N GLY A 210 -20.79 -3.11 -10.75
CA GLY A 210 -21.83 -3.69 -11.61
C GLY A 210 -22.42 -2.68 -12.59
N GLU A 211 -23.67 -2.86 -12.99
CA GLU A 211 -24.35 -1.97 -13.94
C GLU A 211 -24.61 -0.59 -13.33
N ILE A 212 -24.21 0.47 -14.04
CA ILE A 212 -24.40 1.87 -13.65
C ILE A 212 -25.10 2.59 -14.80
N GLU A 213 -26.11 3.38 -14.47
CA GLU A 213 -26.84 4.22 -15.42
C GLU A 213 -26.76 5.68 -14.97
N MET A 214 -26.27 6.56 -15.86
CA MET A 214 -26.04 7.98 -15.60
C MET A 214 -26.57 8.85 -16.75
N PRO A 215 -26.89 10.16 -16.52
CA PRO A 215 -27.16 11.10 -17.61
C PRO A 215 -25.97 11.22 -18.56
N GLU A 216 -26.23 11.48 -19.85
CA GLU A 216 -25.18 11.87 -20.79
C GLU A 216 -24.53 13.19 -20.35
N ASN A 217 -23.26 13.39 -20.74
CA ASN A 217 -22.61 14.68 -20.52
C ASN A 217 -23.07 15.70 -21.57
N ILE A 218 -23.73 16.76 -21.11
CA ILE A 218 -24.14 17.89 -21.96
C ILE A 218 -23.16 19.07 -21.89
N GLN A 219 -22.18 19.02 -20.98
CA GLN A 219 -21.28 20.16 -20.76
C GLN A 219 -20.17 20.20 -21.80
N ASP A 220 -19.89 21.39 -22.32
CA ASP A 220 -18.74 21.68 -23.15
C ASP A 220 -17.48 21.78 -22.25
N VAL A 221 -16.94 20.62 -21.90
CA VAL A 221 -15.77 20.53 -21.00
C VAL A 221 -14.52 21.11 -21.67
N VAL A 222 -13.63 21.69 -20.86
CA VAL A 222 -12.33 22.17 -21.36
C VAL A 222 -11.45 20.96 -21.71
N ILE A 223 -10.89 20.96 -22.92
CA ILE A 223 -9.96 19.94 -23.41
C ILE A 223 -8.52 20.43 -23.32
N LEU A 224 -8.24 21.69 -23.69
CA LEU A 224 -6.94 22.34 -23.48
C LEU A 224 -7.14 23.61 -22.65
N LYS A 225 -6.28 23.79 -21.64
CA LYS A 225 -6.21 24.98 -20.81
C LYS A 225 -5.59 26.15 -21.58
N ARG A 226 -5.57 27.36 -21.00
CA ARG A 226 -5.01 28.58 -21.62
C ARG A 226 -3.51 28.46 -21.94
N ASP A 227 -2.79 27.61 -21.23
CA ASP A 227 -1.37 27.31 -21.44
C ASP A 227 -1.12 26.19 -22.47
N GLY A 228 -2.18 25.67 -23.12
CA GLY A 228 -2.12 24.58 -24.08
C GLY A 228 -2.03 23.17 -23.46
N ILE A 229 -1.93 23.08 -22.13
CA ILE A 229 -1.87 21.79 -21.43
C ILE A 229 -3.27 21.17 -21.38
N PRO A 230 -3.43 19.85 -21.60
CA PRO A 230 -4.73 19.19 -21.56
C PRO A 230 -5.32 19.17 -20.15
N THR A 231 -6.64 19.05 -20.08
CA THR A 231 -7.29 18.63 -18.84
C THR A 231 -7.15 17.12 -18.65
N TYR A 232 -7.30 16.66 -17.41
CA TYR A 232 -7.26 15.24 -17.06
C TYR A 232 -8.20 14.40 -17.95
N HIS A 233 -9.44 14.86 -18.15
CA HIS A 233 -10.44 14.10 -18.91
C HIS A 233 -10.03 13.82 -20.35
N PHE A 234 -9.44 14.80 -21.01
CA PHE A 234 -8.98 14.66 -22.39
C PHE A 234 -7.68 13.84 -22.47
N ALA A 235 -6.71 14.14 -21.60
CA ALA A 235 -5.45 13.39 -21.54
C ALA A 235 -5.69 11.90 -21.26
N HIS A 236 -6.60 11.58 -20.32
CA HIS A 236 -7.00 10.22 -20.01
C HIS A 236 -7.46 9.44 -21.27
N ALA A 237 -8.38 10.01 -22.07
CA ALA A 237 -8.91 9.33 -23.24
C ALA A 237 -7.82 9.10 -24.32
N VAL A 238 -6.99 10.11 -24.59
CA VAL A 238 -5.92 10.02 -25.59
C VAL A 238 -4.82 9.04 -25.16
N ASP A 239 -4.37 9.15 -23.91
CA ASP A 239 -3.29 8.31 -23.40
C ASP A 239 -3.69 6.85 -23.25
N ASP A 240 -4.84 6.57 -22.63
CA ASP A 240 -5.28 5.21 -22.43
C ASP A 240 -5.55 4.50 -23.77
N HIS A 241 -6.02 5.24 -24.79
CA HIS A 241 -6.14 4.71 -26.14
C HIS A 241 -4.77 4.40 -26.78
N LEU A 242 -3.83 5.35 -26.80
CA LEU A 242 -2.53 5.17 -27.45
C LEU A 242 -1.61 4.20 -26.69
N MET A 243 -1.71 4.12 -25.36
CA MET A 243 -0.97 3.16 -24.54
C MET A 243 -1.66 1.78 -24.50
N ARG A 244 -2.79 1.62 -25.22
CA ARG A 244 -3.52 0.36 -25.37
C ARG A 244 -4.04 -0.20 -24.04
N THR A 245 -4.49 0.69 -23.16
CA THR A 245 -5.12 0.33 -21.90
C THR A 245 -6.47 -0.33 -22.16
N THR A 246 -6.67 -1.52 -21.64
CA THR A 246 -7.95 -2.25 -21.73
C THR A 246 -8.78 -2.11 -20.46
N ASP A 247 -8.13 -1.92 -19.30
CA ASP A 247 -8.77 -1.89 -18.00
C ASP A 247 -8.31 -0.69 -17.17
N VAL A 248 -9.25 0.17 -16.80
CA VAL A 248 -9.02 1.37 -15.99
C VAL A 248 -9.50 1.14 -14.57
N ILE A 249 -8.54 0.84 -13.68
CA ILE A 249 -8.80 0.67 -12.25
C ILE A 249 -8.42 1.96 -11.53
N ARG A 250 -9.37 2.55 -10.76
CA ARG A 250 -9.17 3.84 -10.07
C ARG A 250 -10.17 4.03 -8.92
N GLY A 251 -10.04 5.09 -8.14
CA GLY A 251 -10.97 5.43 -7.06
C GLY A 251 -12.38 5.77 -7.55
N ASP A 252 -13.39 5.48 -6.73
CA ASP A 252 -14.80 5.69 -7.09
C ASP A 252 -15.23 7.16 -7.13
N GLU A 253 -14.40 8.08 -6.68
CA GLU A 253 -14.57 9.52 -6.89
C GLU A 253 -14.64 9.91 -8.38
N TRP A 254 -14.14 9.05 -9.25
CA TRP A 254 -14.15 9.26 -10.71
C TRP A 254 -15.37 8.71 -11.44
N ILE A 255 -16.29 8.02 -10.73
CA ILE A 255 -17.53 7.49 -11.36
C ILE A 255 -18.33 8.61 -12.03
N SER A 256 -18.47 9.75 -11.35
CA SER A 256 -19.21 10.90 -11.90
C SER A 256 -18.63 11.47 -13.19
N SER A 257 -17.36 11.18 -13.50
CA SER A 257 -16.68 11.61 -14.72
C SER A 257 -16.77 10.61 -15.87
N VAL A 258 -17.29 9.39 -15.64
CA VAL A 258 -17.38 8.35 -16.69
C VAL A 258 -18.19 8.81 -17.90
N PRO A 259 -19.33 9.53 -17.77
CA PRO A 259 -20.04 10.04 -18.94
C PRO A 259 -19.19 10.94 -19.83
N ILE A 260 -18.35 11.79 -19.23
CA ILE A 260 -17.42 12.67 -19.97
C ILE A 260 -16.36 11.82 -20.69
N HIS A 261 -15.82 10.81 -20.01
CA HIS A 261 -14.77 9.97 -20.60
C HIS A 261 -15.31 9.13 -21.77
N LEU A 262 -16.46 8.49 -21.60
CA LEU A 262 -17.11 7.72 -22.67
C LEU A 262 -17.41 8.59 -23.87
N GLN A 263 -17.87 9.84 -23.64
CA GLN A 263 -18.09 10.81 -24.71
C GLN A 263 -16.78 11.17 -25.45
N PHE A 264 -15.63 11.29 -24.73
CA PHE A 264 -14.36 11.51 -25.41
C PHE A 264 -13.94 10.30 -26.27
N PHE A 265 -14.09 9.08 -25.77
CA PHE A 265 -13.82 7.89 -26.58
C PHE A 265 -14.68 7.87 -27.85
N GLU A 266 -15.97 8.19 -27.72
CA GLU A 266 -16.90 8.24 -28.86
C GLU A 266 -16.51 9.31 -29.91
N VAL A 267 -16.30 10.57 -29.51
CA VAL A 267 -16.00 11.66 -30.44
C VAL A 267 -14.62 11.52 -31.09
N LEU A 268 -13.69 10.89 -30.44
CA LEU A 268 -12.37 10.56 -30.97
C LEU A 268 -12.40 9.32 -31.87
N GLY A 269 -13.43 8.48 -31.75
CA GLY A 269 -13.56 7.22 -32.49
C GLY A 269 -12.76 6.07 -31.87
N PHE A 270 -12.60 6.10 -30.55
CA PHE A 270 -11.85 5.11 -29.78
C PHE A 270 -12.79 4.08 -29.13
N GLU A 271 -12.29 2.85 -28.95
CA GLU A 271 -12.94 1.87 -28.09
C GLU A 271 -12.69 2.25 -26.62
N PRO A 272 -13.75 2.37 -25.79
CA PRO A 272 -13.56 2.67 -24.36
C PRO A 272 -12.98 1.46 -23.61
N PRO A 273 -12.16 1.68 -22.58
CA PRO A 273 -11.66 0.62 -21.69
C PRO A 273 -12.77 0.10 -20.78
N HIS A 274 -12.56 -1.07 -20.19
CA HIS A 274 -13.36 -1.53 -19.06
C HIS A 274 -13.02 -0.71 -17.80
N TYR A 275 -14.04 -0.27 -17.07
CA TYR A 275 -13.85 0.48 -15.84
C TYR A 275 -14.04 -0.41 -14.61
N ALA A 276 -13.21 -0.17 -13.59
CA ALA A 276 -13.33 -0.76 -12.26
C ALA A 276 -13.08 0.34 -11.21
N HIS A 277 -14.12 0.74 -10.48
CA HIS A 277 -14.01 1.81 -9.50
C HIS A 277 -13.94 1.24 -8.07
N ILE A 278 -12.79 1.45 -7.44
CA ILE A 278 -12.46 1.00 -6.09
C ILE A 278 -12.98 2.01 -5.08
N SER A 279 -13.78 1.56 -4.12
CA SER A 279 -14.16 2.41 -2.99
C SER A 279 -12.97 2.71 -2.09
N PRO A 280 -12.95 3.88 -1.44
CA PRO A 280 -11.85 4.25 -0.56
C PRO A 280 -11.71 3.28 0.61
N ILE A 281 -10.48 3.17 1.11
CA ILE A 281 -10.22 2.47 2.37
C ILE A 281 -10.77 3.33 3.51
N MET A 282 -11.68 2.77 4.29
CA MET A 282 -12.38 3.42 5.40
C MET A 282 -11.78 2.98 6.73
N LYS A 283 -11.90 3.81 7.76
CA LYS A 283 -11.57 3.50 9.14
C LYS A 283 -12.79 3.73 10.01
N GLU A 284 -13.00 2.88 11.00
CA GLU A 284 -14.04 3.05 11.99
C GLU A 284 -13.61 4.07 13.06
N GLU A 285 -14.47 5.03 13.37
CA GLU A 285 -14.24 6.07 14.38
C GLU A 285 -15.58 6.49 14.98
N ASP A 286 -15.71 6.46 16.29
CA ASP A 286 -16.88 6.91 17.05
C ASP A 286 -18.23 6.31 16.56
N GLY A 287 -18.22 5.04 16.16
CA GLY A 287 -19.41 4.34 15.67
C GLY A 287 -19.81 4.66 14.22
N GLY A 288 -19.00 5.45 13.51
CA GLY A 288 -19.14 5.75 12.09
C GLY A 288 -17.94 5.28 11.27
N LYS A 289 -18.04 5.42 9.95
CA LYS A 289 -16.93 5.12 9.02
C LYS A 289 -16.49 6.41 8.33
N ARG A 290 -15.20 6.68 8.34
CA ARG A 290 -14.60 7.78 7.58
C ARG A 290 -13.48 7.29 6.66
N LYS A 291 -13.18 8.05 5.63
CA LYS A 291 -12.02 7.81 4.77
C LYS A 291 -10.71 7.94 5.58
N LEU A 292 -9.79 7.00 5.38
CA LEU A 292 -8.45 7.07 5.94
C LEU A 292 -7.72 8.33 5.42
N SER A 293 -7.03 9.05 6.29
CA SER A 293 -6.51 10.39 6.00
C SER A 293 -5.09 10.59 6.55
N LYS A 294 -4.14 11.00 5.70
CA LYS A 294 -2.75 11.29 6.10
C LYS A 294 -2.60 12.27 7.27
N ARG A 295 -3.58 13.16 7.49
CA ARG A 295 -3.51 14.15 8.57
C ARG A 295 -3.86 13.58 9.95
N LYS A 296 -4.65 12.52 9.98
CA LYS A 296 -5.15 11.91 11.23
C LYS A 296 -4.57 10.52 11.49
N ASP A 297 -4.17 9.82 10.44
CA ASP A 297 -3.81 8.40 10.46
C ASP A 297 -2.40 8.21 9.89
N PRO A 298 -1.38 7.96 10.75
CA PRO A 298 -0.02 7.67 10.27
C PRO A 298 0.01 6.50 9.27
N GLU A 299 -0.81 5.48 9.51
CA GLU A 299 -0.98 4.30 8.66
C GLU A 299 -1.55 4.59 7.26
N ALA A 300 -2.00 5.81 7.01
CA ALA A 300 -2.37 6.24 5.67
C ALA A 300 -1.16 6.48 4.76
N ALA A 301 0.02 6.76 5.33
CA ALA A 301 1.27 6.90 4.58
C ALA A 301 1.88 5.52 4.33
N VAL A 302 2.31 5.24 3.10
CA VAL A 302 2.94 3.95 2.75
C VAL A 302 4.26 3.73 3.49
N THR A 303 5.01 4.80 3.79
CA THR A 303 6.27 4.75 4.54
C THR A 303 6.09 4.27 5.98
N TYR A 304 4.92 4.48 6.58
CA TYR A 304 4.61 4.02 7.94
C TYR A 304 4.93 2.53 8.13
N TYR A 305 4.54 1.68 7.19
CA TYR A 305 4.70 0.22 7.32
C TYR A 305 6.17 -0.21 7.34
N SER A 306 6.99 0.41 6.50
CA SER A 306 8.44 0.15 6.49
C SER A 306 9.14 0.77 7.70
N GLU A 307 8.73 1.95 8.15
CA GLU A 307 9.31 2.63 9.32
C GLU A 307 9.08 1.84 10.61
N VAL A 308 7.85 1.38 10.85
CA VAL A 308 7.54 0.54 12.03
C VAL A 308 7.93 -0.94 11.84
N GLY A 309 8.29 -1.33 10.61
CA GLY A 309 8.82 -2.66 10.31
C GLY A 309 7.79 -3.76 10.13
N TYR A 310 6.61 -3.46 9.56
CA TYR A 310 5.75 -4.52 9.05
C TYR A 310 6.43 -5.23 7.87
N PRO A 311 6.56 -6.58 7.89
CA PRO A 311 7.09 -7.30 6.75
C PRO A 311 6.28 -7.02 5.48
N LYS A 312 6.99 -6.78 4.38
CA LYS A 312 6.39 -6.54 3.07
C LYS A 312 5.34 -7.61 2.70
N GLY A 313 5.67 -8.90 2.86
CA GLY A 313 4.75 -9.99 2.57
C GLY A 313 3.47 -9.95 3.41
N ALA A 314 3.57 -9.58 4.69
CA ALA A 314 2.41 -9.44 5.56
C ALA A 314 1.46 -8.32 5.11
N VAL A 315 2.01 -7.17 4.67
CA VAL A 315 1.19 -6.07 4.15
C VAL A 315 0.52 -6.49 2.83
N ILE A 316 1.21 -7.22 1.95
CA ILE A 316 0.62 -7.75 0.71
C ILE A 316 -0.53 -8.73 1.03
N GLU A 317 -0.35 -9.64 1.97
CA GLU A 317 -1.43 -10.54 2.41
C GLU A 317 -2.63 -9.79 2.98
N TYR A 318 -2.36 -8.75 3.76
CA TYR A 318 -3.42 -7.88 4.27
C TYR A 318 -4.16 -7.16 3.13
N LEU A 319 -3.44 -6.59 2.14
CA LEU A 319 -4.08 -5.97 0.98
C LEU A 319 -4.93 -6.95 0.18
N LEU A 320 -4.48 -8.20 0.00
CA LEU A 320 -5.27 -9.27 -0.63
C LEU A 320 -6.52 -9.61 0.18
N THR A 321 -6.40 -9.71 1.49
CA THR A 321 -7.51 -9.99 2.41
C THR A 321 -8.62 -8.93 2.30
N ILE A 322 -8.24 -7.64 2.25
CA ILE A 322 -9.23 -6.57 2.14
C ILE A 322 -9.72 -6.34 0.70
N ALA A 323 -8.98 -6.82 -0.29
CA ALA A 323 -9.36 -6.73 -1.70
C ALA A 323 -10.35 -7.81 -2.12
N ASN A 324 -10.12 -9.05 -1.69
CA ASN A 324 -10.93 -10.20 -2.13
C ASN A 324 -11.40 -11.04 -0.94
N SER A 325 -12.71 -11.18 -0.79
CA SER A 325 -13.35 -11.87 0.34
C SER A 325 -13.02 -13.37 0.47
N ASN A 326 -12.51 -13.99 -0.59
CA ASN A 326 -12.13 -15.40 -0.63
C ASN A 326 -10.62 -15.65 -0.43
N TYR A 327 -9.82 -14.59 -0.20
CA TYR A 327 -8.38 -14.74 -0.05
C TYR A 327 -8.01 -15.52 1.22
N GLU A 328 -8.65 -15.24 2.35
CA GLU A 328 -8.33 -15.91 3.63
C GLU A 328 -8.54 -17.42 3.53
N GLN A 329 -9.69 -17.84 2.98
CA GLN A 329 -9.95 -19.27 2.77
C GLN A 329 -8.92 -19.89 1.82
N TRP A 330 -8.60 -19.21 0.70
CA TRP A 330 -7.60 -19.71 -0.23
C TRP A 330 -6.22 -19.84 0.46
N ARG A 331 -5.82 -18.90 1.31
CA ARG A 331 -4.54 -18.95 2.04
C ARG A 331 -4.51 -20.10 3.04
N GLU A 332 -5.60 -20.39 3.75
CA GLU A 332 -5.73 -21.54 4.65
C GLU A 332 -5.57 -22.88 3.89
N GLU A 333 -6.17 -22.97 2.70
CA GLU A 333 -6.09 -24.15 1.84
C GLU A 333 -4.74 -24.28 1.12
N ASN A 334 -3.97 -23.19 0.98
CA ASN A 334 -2.72 -23.14 0.22
C ASN A 334 -1.62 -22.39 1.00
N PRO A 335 -1.22 -22.84 2.21
CA PRO A 335 -0.31 -22.11 3.09
C PRO A 335 1.07 -21.85 2.47
N ASP A 336 1.56 -22.77 1.65
CA ASP A 336 2.90 -22.74 1.07
C ASP A 336 2.97 -22.09 -0.34
N LYS A 337 1.82 -21.71 -0.92
CA LYS A 337 1.81 -21.12 -2.26
C LYS A 337 2.16 -19.62 -2.21
N PRO A 338 2.85 -19.10 -3.23
CA PRO A 338 3.08 -17.67 -3.35
C PRO A 338 1.76 -16.93 -3.56
N ASN A 339 1.70 -15.68 -3.09
CA ASN A 339 0.52 -14.81 -3.21
C ASN A 339 0.11 -14.55 -4.66
N GLU A 340 1.06 -14.71 -5.58
CA GLU A 340 0.88 -14.56 -7.03
C GLU A 340 -0.04 -15.61 -7.62
N ASP A 341 -0.12 -16.79 -7.01
CA ASP A 341 -0.98 -17.92 -7.45
C ASP A 341 -2.45 -17.73 -7.05
N PHE A 342 -2.76 -16.72 -6.22
CA PHE A 342 -4.15 -16.43 -5.86
C PHE A 342 -4.95 -15.96 -7.07
N PRO A 343 -6.09 -16.62 -7.41
CA PRO A 343 -6.93 -16.24 -8.53
C PRO A 343 -7.71 -14.96 -8.24
N PHE A 344 -7.06 -13.83 -8.41
CA PHE A 344 -7.62 -12.51 -8.12
C PHE A 344 -8.74 -12.13 -9.10
N GLU A 345 -9.91 -11.73 -8.58
CA GLU A 345 -11.06 -11.32 -9.35
C GLU A 345 -11.64 -9.97 -8.87
N LEU A 346 -11.77 -8.99 -9.78
CA LEU A 346 -12.39 -7.69 -9.49
C LEU A 346 -13.84 -7.82 -8.99
N SER A 347 -14.57 -8.82 -9.50
CA SER A 347 -15.97 -9.09 -9.11
C SER A 347 -16.15 -9.53 -7.65
N LYS A 348 -15.07 -9.98 -7.00
CA LYS A 348 -15.05 -10.38 -5.59
C LYS A 348 -14.69 -9.23 -4.63
N MET A 349 -14.37 -8.06 -5.17
CA MET A 349 -14.10 -6.88 -4.36
C MET A 349 -15.37 -6.30 -3.73
N SER A 350 -15.22 -5.71 -2.54
CA SER A 350 -16.33 -5.04 -1.84
C SER A 350 -16.79 -3.78 -2.58
N LYS A 351 -18.07 -3.69 -2.90
CA LYS A 351 -18.69 -2.49 -3.49
C LYS A 351 -18.70 -1.29 -2.54
N ALA A 352 -18.75 -1.54 -1.24
CA ALA A 352 -18.81 -0.51 -0.20
C ALA A 352 -17.43 -0.04 0.29
N GLY A 353 -16.36 -0.67 -0.19
CA GLY A 353 -14.98 -0.42 0.23
C GLY A 353 -14.51 -1.34 1.34
N ALA A 354 -13.22 -1.32 1.56
CA ALA A 354 -12.54 -2.07 2.59
C ALA A 354 -12.48 -1.26 3.90
N LEU A 355 -12.62 -1.95 5.03
CA LEU A 355 -12.38 -1.37 6.35
C LEU A 355 -10.92 -1.64 6.73
N PHE A 356 -10.18 -0.58 7.04
CA PHE A 356 -8.82 -0.69 7.54
C PHE A 356 -8.83 -1.06 9.02
N ASP A 357 -8.14 -2.15 9.35
CA ASP A 357 -8.06 -2.70 10.69
C ASP A 357 -6.59 -3.06 11.03
N LEU A 358 -5.99 -2.27 11.93
CA LEU A 358 -4.62 -2.51 12.41
C LEU A 358 -4.49 -3.80 13.23
N VAL A 359 -5.55 -4.22 13.94
CA VAL A 359 -5.53 -5.46 14.70
C VAL A 359 -5.43 -6.64 13.74
N LYS A 360 -6.25 -6.62 12.68
CA LYS A 360 -6.18 -7.65 11.63
C LYS A 360 -4.84 -7.68 10.91
N LEU A 361 -4.29 -6.50 10.55
CA LEU A 361 -2.94 -6.42 9.98
C LEU A 361 -1.89 -7.03 10.93
N SER A 362 -1.97 -6.71 12.22
CA SER A 362 -1.05 -7.24 13.24
C SER A 362 -1.16 -8.76 13.37
N ASP A 363 -2.36 -9.32 13.31
CA ASP A 363 -2.57 -10.77 13.36
C ASP A 363 -2.04 -11.47 12.10
N ILE A 364 -2.27 -10.91 10.92
CA ILE A 364 -1.70 -11.41 9.65
C ILE A 364 -0.17 -11.33 9.72
N SER A 365 0.39 -10.21 10.17
CA SER A 365 1.84 -10.01 10.26
C SER A 365 2.50 -11.00 11.23
N LYS A 366 1.93 -11.19 12.40
CA LYS A 366 2.38 -12.17 13.37
C LYS A 366 2.38 -13.61 12.82
N ASN A 367 1.33 -13.97 12.09
CA ASN A 367 1.25 -15.25 11.42
C ASN A 367 2.32 -15.37 10.33
N TYR A 368 2.46 -14.35 9.47
CA TYR A 368 3.47 -14.30 8.42
C TYR A 368 4.90 -14.44 8.99
N ILE A 369 5.24 -13.63 10.00
CA ILE A 369 6.58 -13.70 10.65
C ILE A 369 6.84 -15.09 11.22
N SER A 370 5.81 -15.78 11.74
CA SER A 370 5.97 -17.11 12.31
C SER A 370 6.32 -18.19 11.26
N THR A 371 6.01 -17.97 9.98
CA THR A 371 6.36 -18.89 8.89
C THR A 371 7.80 -18.71 8.39
N LEU A 372 8.41 -17.54 8.66
CA LEU A 372 9.77 -17.24 8.19
C LEU A 372 10.81 -18.06 8.95
N GLY A 373 11.82 -18.55 8.24
CA GLY A 373 12.99 -19.22 8.81
C GLY A 373 13.91 -18.26 9.57
N ALA A 374 14.87 -18.81 10.32
CA ALA A 374 15.83 -18.03 11.08
C ALA A 374 16.68 -17.09 10.20
N ASP A 375 17.08 -17.53 9.01
CA ASP A 375 17.85 -16.72 8.06
C ASP A 375 17.05 -15.54 7.55
N GLU A 376 15.80 -15.77 7.15
CA GLU A 376 14.90 -14.75 6.61
C GLU A 376 14.61 -13.67 7.65
N VAL A 377 14.18 -14.07 8.86
CA VAL A 377 13.89 -13.13 9.95
C VAL A 377 15.12 -12.30 10.31
N THR A 378 16.29 -12.95 10.42
CA THR A 378 17.53 -12.23 10.73
C THR A 378 17.90 -11.24 9.66
N SER A 379 17.80 -11.64 8.39
CA SER A 379 18.07 -10.75 7.25
C SER A 379 17.13 -9.54 7.23
N GLU A 380 15.84 -9.75 7.45
CA GLU A 380 14.86 -8.65 7.46
C GLU A 380 15.04 -7.71 8.65
N ILE A 381 15.33 -8.24 9.85
CA ILE A 381 15.62 -7.42 11.04
C ILE A 381 16.89 -6.59 10.83
N LEU A 382 17.97 -7.18 10.29
CA LEU A 382 19.20 -6.45 9.97
C LEU A 382 18.95 -5.35 8.93
N ALA A 383 18.21 -5.65 7.86
CA ALA A 383 17.88 -4.66 6.84
C ALA A 383 17.05 -3.51 7.42
N TRP A 384 15.98 -3.83 8.16
CA TRP A 384 15.14 -2.82 8.81
C TRP A 384 15.91 -1.96 9.81
N SER A 385 16.69 -2.59 10.70
CA SER A 385 17.42 -1.88 11.76
C SER A 385 18.52 -0.99 11.21
N LYS A 386 19.14 -1.36 10.11
CA LYS A 386 20.16 -0.54 9.43
C LYS A 386 19.61 0.83 9.01
N GLU A 387 18.36 0.87 8.55
CA GLU A 387 17.70 2.09 8.10
C GLU A 387 16.98 2.84 9.23
N ASN A 388 16.36 2.11 10.17
CA ASN A 388 15.42 2.69 11.12
C ASN A 388 15.92 2.69 12.57
N ASN A 389 16.90 1.85 12.94
CA ASN A 389 17.43 1.77 14.31
C ASN A 389 18.93 1.44 14.31
N LYS A 390 19.75 2.40 13.93
CA LYS A 390 21.21 2.25 13.82
C LYS A 390 21.89 1.73 15.11
N PRO A 391 21.54 2.23 16.32
CA PRO A 391 22.12 1.70 17.56
C PRO A 391 21.86 0.20 17.77
N PHE A 392 20.67 -0.27 17.44
CA PHE A 392 20.34 -1.69 17.52
C PHE A 392 21.09 -2.49 16.44
N TYR A 393 21.12 -1.99 15.21
CA TYR A 393 21.86 -2.59 14.11
C TYR A 393 23.34 -2.81 14.47
N ASP A 394 24.00 -1.80 15.06
CA ASP A 394 25.41 -1.88 15.41
C ASP A 394 25.70 -3.00 16.40
N VAL A 395 24.75 -3.31 17.30
CA VAL A 395 24.91 -4.41 18.25
C VAL A 395 24.67 -5.76 17.59
N ILE A 396 23.56 -5.94 16.86
CA ILE A 396 23.19 -7.25 16.32
C ILE A 396 24.01 -7.65 15.09
N SER A 397 24.65 -6.70 14.41
CA SER A 397 25.52 -6.97 13.26
C SER A 397 26.95 -7.37 13.63
N GLU A 398 27.37 -7.23 14.91
CA GLU A 398 28.70 -7.64 15.37
C GLU A 398 28.92 -9.17 15.22
N ASP A 399 27.91 -9.97 15.50
CA ASP A 399 27.90 -11.42 15.27
C ASP A 399 26.56 -11.87 14.69
N THR A 400 26.49 -11.99 13.38
CA THR A 400 25.27 -12.37 12.66
C THR A 400 24.88 -13.83 12.91
N ASN A 401 25.83 -14.71 13.24
CA ASN A 401 25.53 -16.10 13.58
C ASN A 401 24.84 -16.18 14.97
N TYR A 402 25.33 -15.41 15.93
CA TYR A 402 24.67 -15.28 17.23
C TYR A 402 23.28 -14.70 17.09
N THR A 403 23.15 -13.63 16.32
CA THR A 403 21.85 -12.98 16.02
C THR A 403 20.87 -13.98 15.38
N LYS A 404 21.33 -14.79 14.42
CA LYS A 404 20.53 -15.85 13.83
C LYS A 404 20.09 -16.88 14.85
N ALA A 405 20.97 -17.27 15.78
CA ALA A 405 20.61 -18.19 16.85
C ALA A 405 19.52 -17.59 17.77
N VAL A 406 19.63 -16.29 18.12
CA VAL A 406 18.64 -15.57 18.94
C VAL A 406 17.27 -15.55 18.27
N PHE A 407 17.18 -15.10 17.03
CA PHE A 407 15.90 -15.00 16.31
C PHE A 407 15.42 -16.33 15.72
N GLY A 408 16.25 -17.38 15.78
CA GLY A 408 15.92 -18.75 15.41
C GLY A 408 15.17 -19.55 16.48
N ILE A 409 15.12 -19.06 17.72
CA ILE A 409 14.45 -19.76 18.83
C ILE A 409 12.97 -20.02 18.49
N GLU A 410 12.53 -21.27 18.67
CA GLU A 410 11.16 -21.76 18.39
C GLU A 410 10.67 -21.49 16.95
N ARG A 411 11.58 -21.50 15.95
CA ARG A 411 11.23 -21.41 14.52
C ARG A 411 11.42 -22.75 13.82
N GLY A 412 10.67 -22.93 12.73
CA GLY A 412 10.74 -24.13 11.88
C GLY A 412 10.10 -25.39 12.48
N GLY A 413 9.45 -25.31 13.65
CA GLY A 413 8.69 -26.40 14.26
C GLY A 413 7.21 -26.42 13.84
N GLU A 414 6.47 -27.46 14.24
CA GLU A 414 5.02 -27.59 13.96
C GLU A 414 4.18 -26.43 14.56
N LYS A 415 4.66 -25.79 15.62
CA LYS A 415 3.98 -24.69 16.32
C LYS A 415 4.96 -23.54 16.55
N PRO A 416 5.31 -22.80 15.49
CA PRO A 416 6.23 -21.70 15.62
C PRO A 416 5.65 -20.60 16.51
N ARG A 417 6.52 -19.93 17.26
CA ARG A 417 6.12 -18.87 18.19
C ARG A 417 5.68 -17.60 17.44
N LYS A 418 4.63 -16.94 17.92
CA LYS A 418 3.99 -15.77 17.33
C LYS A 418 4.12 -14.55 18.24
N GLU A 419 5.35 -14.13 18.58
CA GLU A 419 5.57 -12.96 19.46
C GLU A 419 5.80 -11.66 18.70
N LEU A 420 6.58 -11.71 17.60
CA LEU A 420 6.87 -10.52 16.82
C LEU A 420 5.72 -10.22 15.85
N VAL A 421 5.27 -8.98 15.88
CA VAL A 421 4.27 -8.43 14.95
C VAL A 421 4.95 -7.57 13.89
N LYS A 422 6.04 -6.89 14.26
CA LYS A 422 6.78 -5.95 13.41
C LYS A 422 8.21 -5.81 13.92
N TRP A 423 9.11 -5.36 13.08
CA TRP A 423 10.54 -5.35 13.37
C TRP A 423 10.95 -4.34 14.45
N ASP A 424 10.18 -3.27 14.71
CA ASP A 424 10.45 -2.33 15.78
C ASP A 424 10.30 -2.94 17.20
N GLU A 425 9.70 -4.14 17.30
CA GLU A 425 9.64 -4.91 18.56
C GLU A 425 10.91 -5.72 18.81
N SER A 426 11.75 -5.92 17.78
CA SER A 426 12.97 -6.75 17.87
C SER A 426 13.97 -6.29 18.94
N PRO A 427 14.23 -4.97 19.15
CA PRO A 427 15.12 -4.53 20.23
C PRO A 427 14.65 -4.99 21.60
N SER A 428 13.35 -4.86 21.87
CA SER A 428 12.77 -5.33 23.12
C SER A 428 12.81 -6.86 23.24
N TYR A 429 12.47 -7.59 22.16
CA TYR A 429 12.50 -9.04 22.12
C TYR A 429 13.90 -9.59 22.44
N ALA A 430 14.95 -9.02 21.83
CA ALA A 430 16.31 -9.51 21.90
C ALA A 430 17.15 -8.90 23.04
N ALA A 431 16.64 -7.92 23.80
CA ALA A 431 17.43 -7.12 24.73
C ALA A 431 18.30 -7.97 25.67
N TYR A 432 17.73 -8.99 26.30
CA TYR A 432 18.44 -9.79 27.27
C TYR A 432 19.51 -10.75 26.69
N PHE A 433 19.62 -10.83 25.35
CA PHE A 433 20.71 -11.58 24.71
C PHE A 433 21.99 -10.75 24.55
N TYR A 434 21.91 -9.44 24.66
CA TYR A 434 23.01 -8.54 24.39
C TYR A 434 23.28 -7.63 25.59
N ASP A 435 24.46 -7.73 26.17
CA ASP A 435 24.87 -6.92 27.33
C ASP A 435 24.72 -5.41 27.11
N LYS A 436 24.90 -4.95 25.87
CA LYS A 436 24.75 -3.54 25.48
C LYS A 436 23.29 -3.07 25.46
N LEU A 437 22.32 -3.98 25.41
CA LEU A 437 20.89 -3.68 25.31
C LEU A 437 20.11 -3.99 26.58
N TRP A 438 20.64 -4.87 27.43
CA TRP A 438 19.93 -5.35 28.60
C TRP A 438 20.13 -4.42 29.79
N ASP A 439 19.04 -3.93 30.37
CA ASP A 439 19.01 -3.12 31.58
C ASP A 439 19.26 -3.95 32.88
N ARG A 440 19.36 -5.27 32.77
CA ARG A 440 19.55 -6.25 33.85
C ARG A 440 18.47 -6.24 34.92
N ASN A 441 17.30 -5.62 34.65
CA ASN A 441 16.15 -5.72 35.55
C ASN A 441 15.63 -7.14 35.59
N ARG A 442 15.13 -7.57 36.77
CA ARG A 442 14.58 -8.90 36.98
C ARG A 442 13.25 -8.82 37.74
N ASP A 443 12.17 -9.23 37.09
CA ASP A 443 10.82 -9.20 37.65
C ASP A 443 10.51 -10.46 38.47
N PHE A 444 11.03 -10.51 39.68
CA PHE A 444 10.75 -11.58 40.64
C PHE A 444 9.46 -11.38 41.45
N GLU A 445 8.73 -10.27 41.25
CA GLU A 445 7.54 -9.96 42.02
C GLU A 445 6.48 -11.05 41.92
N ASP A 446 5.82 -11.36 43.03
CA ASP A 446 4.69 -12.32 43.11
C ASP A 446 4.96 -13.76 42.59
N ILE A 447 6.21 -14.22 42.51
CA ILE A 447 6.51 -15.61 42.10
C ILE A 447 6.50 -16.55 43.29
N LEU A 448 7.41 -16.32 44.24
CA LEU A 448 7.62 -17.10 45.48
C LEU A 448 8.29 -16.22 46.54
N PRO A 449 8.30 -16.62 47.84
CA PRO A 449 9.10 -15.93 48.84
C PRO A 449 10.58 -15.87 48.47
N THR A 450 11.25 -14.79 48.81
CA THR A 450 12.65 -14.50 48.44
C THR A 450 13.61 -15.65 48.82
N ASP A 451 13.52 -16.17 50.04
CA ASP A 451 14.38 -17.28 50.51
C ASP A 451 14.19 -18.55 49.68
N GLU A 452 12.95 -18.84 49.27
CA GLU A 452 12.66 -20.00 48.42
C GLU A 452 13.22 -19.78 47.00
N MET A 453 13.16 -18.57 46.45
CA MET A 453 13.75 -18.25 45.13
C MET A 453 15.27 -18.42 45.17
N ILE A 454 15.93 -17.94 46.23
CA ILE A 454 17.37 -18.13 46.41
C ILE A 454 17.72 -19.62 46.46
N CYS A 455 16.99 -20.41 47.28
CA CYS A 455 17.20 -21.86 47.39
C CYS A 455 17.05 -22.56 46.02
N ILE A 456 16.03 -22.20 45.24
CA ILE A 456 15.80 -22.74 43.87
C ILE A 456 16.99 -22.45 42.97
N LEU A 457 17.46 -21.20 42.92
CA LEU A 457 18.59 -20.82 42.08
C LEU A 457 19.90 -21.48 42.49
N GLU A 458 20.17 -21.58 43.79
CA GLU A 458 21.37 -22.26 44.30
C GLU A 458 21.34 -23.77 43.98
N GLU A 459 20.19 -24.43 44.14
CA GLU A 459 20.04 -25.86 43.83
C GLU A 459 20.12 -26.12 42.32
N TYR A 460 19.45 -25.28 41.49
CA TYR A 460 19.52 -25.41 40.05
C TYR A 460 20.93 -25.19 39.53
N LYS A 461 21.65 -24.17 40.02
CA LYS A 461 23.04 -23.89 39.65
C LYS A 461 24.00 -25.06 39.92
N LYS A 462 23.83 -25.80 41.01
CA LYS A 462 24.66 -26.99 41.35
C LYS A 462 24.46 -28.12 40.34
N ASN A 463 23.26 -28.26 39.81
CA ASN A 463 22.86 -29.35 38.94
C ASN A 463 22.78 -28.98 37.45
N TYR A 464 23.04 -27.72 37.09
CA TYR A 464 22.92 -27.25 35.71
C TYR A 464 23.96 -27.89 34.78
N LYS A 465 23.49 -28.51 33.71
CA LYS A 465 24.27 -29.13 32.64
C LYS A 465 23.91 -28.47 31.31
N ALA A 466 24.88 -27.84 30.68
CA ALA A 466 24.67 -27.16 29.41
C ALA A 466 24.53 -28.11 28.20
N ASP A 467 25.05 -29.34 28.34
CA ASP A 467 25.05 -30.39 27.32
C ASP A 467 23.86 -31.35 27.41
N LEU A 468 22.90 -31.08 28.31
CA LEU A 468 21.70 -31.89 28.47
C LEU A 468 20.81 -31.79 27.20
N ALA A 469 20.23 -32.90 26.77
CA ALA A 469 19.31 -32.92 25.65
C ALA A 469 18.00 -32.17 25.98
N ALA A 470 17.36 -31.62 24.96
CA ALA A 470 16.15 -30.80 25.13
C ALA A 470 15.00 -31.58 25.80
N GLU A 471 14.82 -32.84 25.42
CA GLU A 471 13.83 -33.75 26.00
C GLU A 471 14.05 -34.07 27.48
N ASP A 472 15.28 -34.00 27.94
CA ASP A 472 15.66 -34.35 29.33
C ASP A 472 15.66 -33.14 30.25
N TRP A 473 15.78 -31.93 29.73
CA TRP A 473 15.91 -30.70 30.51
C TRP A 473 14.74 -30.46 31.46
N PHE A 474 13.52 -30.46 30.95
CA PHE A 474 12.33 -30.18 31.77
C PHE A 474 12.00 -31.31 32.75
N PRO A 475 12.18 -32.60 32.43
CA PRO A 475 12.19 -33.68 33.42
C PRO A 475 13.15 -33.47 34.60
N GLU A 476 14.40 -33.05 34.35
CA GLU A 476 15.35 -32.75 35.46
C GLU A 476 14.87 -31.57 36.34
N VAL A 477 14.32 -30.49 35.71
CA VAL A 477 13.72 -29.38 36.48
C VAL A 477 12.55 -29.88 37.35
N ARG A 478 11.73 -30.79 36.82
CA ARG A 478 10.60 -31.39 37.54
C ARG A 478 11.05 -32.23 38.71
N GLU A 479 12.03 -33.09 38.53
CA GLU A 479 12.60 -33.92 39.60
C GLU A 479 13.25 -33.08 40.70
N MET A 480 14.00 -32.06 40.34
CA MET A 480 14.55 -31.09 41.28
C MET A 480 13.43 -30.41 42.07
N SER A 481 12.37 -29.97 41.41
CA SER A 481 11.21 -29.34 42.06
C SER A 481 10.56 -30.29 43.10
N GLU A 482 10.36 -31.56 42.75
CA GLU A 482 9.82 -32.56 43.69
C GLU A 482 10.73 -32.77 44.92
N ARG A 483 12.04 -32.88 44.72
CA ARG A 483 13.02 -32.99 45.84
C ARG A 483 12.97 -31.78 46.76
N MET A 484 12.65 -30.60 46.25
CA MET A 484 12.53 -29.34 47.01
C MET A 484 11.15 -29.15 47.67
N GLY A 485 10.18 -30.04 47.46
CA GLY A 485 8.84 -29.97 48.03
C GLY A 485 7.82 -29.21 47.18
N TYR A 486 8.08 -29.06 45.88
CA TYR A 486 7.13 -28.47 44.92
C TYR A 486 6.36 -29.56 44.15
N ALA A 487 5.10 -29.32 43.86
CA ALA A 487 4.31 -30.24 43.05
C ALA A 487 4.85 -30.30 41.60
N LYS A 488 4.97 -31.50 41.04
CA LYS A 488 5.46 -31.74 39.67
C LYS A 488 4.55 -31.21 38.57
N ALA A 489 3.34 -30.79 38.90
CA ALA A 489 2.39 -30.22 37.98
C ALA A 489 1.44 -29.23 38.69
N PRO A 490 1.02 -28.10 38.01
CA PRO A 490 0.09 -27.14 38.60
C PRO A 490 -1.24 -27.75 39.00
N LYS A 491 -1.74 -28.76 38.26
CA LYS A 491 -2.98 -29.49 38.59
C LYS A 491 -2.90 -30.25 39.91
N LEU A 492 -1.72 -30.80 40.23
CA LEU A 492 -1.49 -31.53 41.50
C LEU A 492 -1.50 -30.55 42.68
N TYR A 493 -0.82 -29.42 42.54
CA TYR A 493 -0.82 -28.35 43.55
C TYR A 493 -2.22 -27.82 43.81
N LYS A 494 -3.02 -27.55 42.75
CA LYS A 494 -4.41 -27.09 42.92
C LYS A 494 -5.33 -28.04 43.68
N LYS A 495 -5.04 -29.36 43.66
CA LYS A 495 -5.81 -30.37 44.38
C LYS A 495 -5.40 -30.46 45.85
N ASN A 496 -4.12 -30.33 46.16
CA ASN A 496 -3.56 -30.49 47.49
C ASN A 496 -2.56 -29.35 47.78
N PRO A 497 -3.04 -28.12 47.97
CA PRO A 497 -2.14 -26.96 48.12
C PRO A 497 -1.31 -27.02 49.41
N ASP A 498 -1.83 -27.62 50.47
CA ASP A 498 -1.15 -27.73 51.77
C ASP A 498 0.00 -28.76 51.78
N ASP A 499 0.05 -29.66 50.80
CA ASP A 499 1.10 -30.69 50.70
C ASP A 499 2.38 -30.19 50.04
N PHE A 500 2.36 -28.98 49.40
CA PHE A 500 3.45 -28.49 48.59
C PHE A 500 3.73 -27.01 48.83
N LYS A 501 4.98 -26.58 48.68
CA LYS A 501 5.41 -25.18 48.72
C LYS A 501 4.92 -24.35 47.52
N GLY A 502 4.52 -25.02 46.46
CA GLY A 502 4.12 -24.45 45.17
C GLY A 502 4.18 -25.53 44.10
N HIS A 503 4.43 -25.16 42.85
CA HIS A 503 4.50 -26.09 41.73
C HIS A 503 5.67 -25.80 40.76
N VAL A 504 6.04 -26.76 39.93
CA VAL A 504 7.15 -26.70 38.98
C VAL A 504 7.10 -25.46 38.06
N GLY A 505 5.90 -24.94 37.73
CA GLY A 505 5.75 -23.72 36.93
C GLY A 505 6.33 -22.48 37.63
N GLN A 506 6.19 -22.37 38.96
CA GLN A 506 6.80 -21.29 39.75
C GLN A 506 8.31 -21.43 39.80
N VAL A 507 8.81 -22.65 40.00
CA VAL A 507 10.26 -22.96 39.95
C VAL A 507 10.85 -22.58 38.60
N SER A 508 10.19 -22.98 37.51
CA SER A 508 10.60 -22.59 36.14
C SER A 508 10.54 -21.07 35.91
N SER A 509 9.57 -20.37 36.52
CA SER A 509 9.49 -18.91 36.45
C SER A 509 10.65 -18.23 37.15
N VAL A 510 11.08 -18.72 38.30
CA VAL A 510 12.28 -18.23 39.02
C VAL A 510 13.52 -18.37 38.14
N ILE A 511 13.75 -19.54 37.55
CA ILE A 511 14.87 -19.79 36.62
C ILE A 511 14.78 -18.85 35.40
N ARG A 512 13.60 -18.71 34.81
CA ARG A 512 13.35 -17.85 33.66
C ARG A 512 13.67 -16.39 33.94
N VAL A 513 13.18 -15.86 35.06
CA VAL A 513 13.44 -14.45 35.43
C VAL A 513 14.93 -14.26 35.75
N ALA A 514 15.58 -15.20 36.38
CA ALA A 514 17.02 -15.10 36.61
C ALA A 514 17.83 -15.00 35.31
N VAL A 515 17.42 -15.72 34.27
CA VAL A 515 18.12 -15.77 32.98
C VAL A 515 17.74 -14.60 32.07
N THR A 516 16.45 -14.23 32.01
CA THR A 516 15.92 -13.28 31.01
C THR A 516 15.44 -11.95 31.58
N GLY A 517 15.28 -11.84 32.89
CA GLY A 517 14.65 -10.71 33.56
C GLY A 517 13.12 -10.71 33.49
N ARG A 518 12.48 -11.65 32.80
CA ARG A 518 11.05 -11.63 32.44
C ARG A 518 10.32 -12.90 32.85
N LYS A 519 9.05 -12.76 33.25
CA LYS A 519 8.15 -13.90 33.55
C LYS A 519 7.73 -14.67 32.31
N ASN A 520 7.72 -13.99 31.14
CA ASN A 520 7.41 -14.60 29.85
C ASN A 520 8.57 -14.41 28.87
N SER A 521 8.96 -15.48 28.19
CA SER A 521 10.01 -15.48 27.17
C SER A 521 9.79 -16.67 26.22
N PRO A 522 10.52 -16.76 25.11
CA PRO A 522 10.65 -17.98 24.32
C PRO A 522 11.10 -19.21 25.16
N ASP A 523 11.27 -20.34 24.50
CA ASP A 523 11.70 -21.56 25.13
C ASP A 523 12.98 -21.37 25.96
N LEU A 524 12.88 -21.62 27.26
CA LEU A 524 13.95 -21.31 28.21
C LEU A 524 15.21 -22.15 27.97
N TYR A 525 15.04 -23.42 27.57
CA TYR A 525 16.17 -24.28 27.25
C TYR A 525 16.95 -23.71 26.06
N GLN A 526 16.27 -23.37 24.98
CA GLN A 526 16.92 -22.79 23.78
C GLN A 526 17.60 -21.45 24.13
N ILE A 527 16.98 -20.61 24.95
CA ILE A 527 17.58 -19.36 25.43
C ILE A 527 18.92 -19.66 26.16
N MET A 528 18.93 -20.61 27.06
CA MET A 528 20.16 -20.96 27.81
C MET A 528 21.23 -21.56 26.90
N GLN A 529 20.85 -22.33 25.88
CA GLN A 529 21.79 -22.83 24.87
C GLN A 529 22.43 -21.68 24.07
N VAL A 530 21.67 -20.70 23.66
CA VAL A 530 22.17 -19.53 22.93
C VAL A 530 23.09 -18.66 23.80
N LEU A 531 22.73 -18.45 25.07
CA LEU A 531 23.56 -17.69 26.04
C LEU A 531 24.87 -18.38 26.40
N GLY A 532 24.87 -19.71 26.41
CA GLY A 532 26.01 -20.54 26.86
C GLY A 532 26.16 -20.61 28.36
N TYR A 533 26.97 -21.61 28.81
CA TYR A 533 27.14 -21.96 30.22
C TYR A 533 27.59 -20.77 31.09
N ASP A 534 28.65 -20.10 30.68
CA ASP A 534 29.28 -19.04 31.47
C ASP A 534 28.34 -17.87 31.75
N GLU A 535 27.62 -17.42 30.73
CA GLU A 535 26.67 -16.32 30.88
C GLU A 535 25.44 -16.72 31.72
N VAL A 536 24.94 -17.94 31.56
CA VAL A 536 23.85 -18.48 32.38
C VAL A 536 24.25 -18.54 33.84
N MET A 537 25.44 -19.04 34.14
CA MET A 537 25.97 -19.12 35.51
C MET A 537 26.20 -17.74 36.13
N LYS A 538 26.71 -16.81 35.38
CA LYS A 538 26.86 -15.41 35.80
C LYS A 538 25.51 -14.81 36.18
N ARG A 539 24.46 -15.01 35.38
CA ARG A 539 23.09 -14.49 35.62
C ARG A 539 22.46 -15.10 36.87
N PHE A 540 22.67 -16.38 37.15
CA PHE A 540 22.24 -16.98 38.42
C PHE A 540 22.93 -16.33 39.61
N ASN A 541 24.25 -16.12 39.56
CA ASN A 541 24.97 -15.43 40.62
C ASN A 541 24.46 -14.01 40.88
N GLU A 542 24.32 -13.22 39.80
CA GLU A 542 23.77 -11.84 39.86
C GLU A 542 22.35 -11.81 40.46
N SER A 543 21.51 -12.80 40.10
CA SER A 543 20.13 -12.88 40.58
C SER A 543 20.08 -13.25 42.06
N ILE A 544 20.91 -14.19 42.51
CA ILE A 544 21.04 -14.56 43.93
C ILE A 544 21.51 -13.36 44.76
N GLU A 545 22.52 -12.62 44.29
CA GLU A 545 22.99 -11.42 44.98
C GLU A 545 21.94 -10.28 44.99
N LEU A 546 21.14 -10.16 43.95
CA LEU A 546 20.03 -9.21 43.90
C LEU A 546 18.94 -9.55 44.91
N LEU A 547 18.56 -10.83 45.03
CA LEU A 547 17.54 -11.30 45.95
C LEU A 547 17.98 -11.25 47.44
N LYS A 548 19.29 -11.24 47.72
CA LYS A 548 19.84 -11.08 49.08
C LYS A 548 19.85 -9.65 49.61
N LYS A 549 19.69 -8.67 48.73
CA LYS A 549 19.62 -7.22 49.09
C LYS A 549 18.22 -6.81 49.48
#